data_89aef0b6dcf97bf1f0446de40cdfc03d
#
_entry.id   89aef0b6dcf97bf1f0446de40cdfc03d
#
_cell.length_a   1.000
_cell.length_b   1.000
_cell.length_c   1.000
_cell.angle_alpha   90.00
_cell.angle_beta   90.00
_cell.angle_gamma   90.00
#
_symmetry.space_group_name_H-M   'P 1'
#
loop_
_entity.id
_entity.type
_entity.pdbx_description
1 polymer ?
#
loop_
_entity_poly.entity_id
_entity_poly.type
_entity_poly.pdbx_seq_one_letter_code
_entity_poly.pdbx_strand_id
1 'polypeptide(L)'
;MSMPRQLTVLAVFALFSACALALDVNQATEAQLDSVKGLGPSSTGRILQARATGPFKDWADLMNRVKGIKASTATKLSAEGLTVNGAPYSNKGTTP
;
A
#
# COMPACT_ATOMS: atom_id res chain seq x y z
N MET A 1 -1.16 -28.93 -31.93
CA MET A 1 -1.70 -28.27 -32.03
C MET A 1 -2.12 -27.23 -31.19
N SER A 2 -2.76 -27.13 -30.43
CA SER A 2 -3.21 -26.04 -29.74
C SER A 2 -2.67 -25.92 -28.41
N MET A 3 -1.92 -26.73 -27.93
CA MET A 3 -1.43 -26.69 -26.67
C MET A 3 -0.63 -25.53 -26.33
N PRO A 4 0.19 -25.06 -27.08
CA PRO A 4 1.09 -24.01 -26.72
C PRO A 4 0.46 -22.79 -26.12
N ARG A 5 -0.69 -22.48 -26.50
CA ARG A 5 -1.26 -21.32 -26.01
C ARG A 5 -1.52 -21.37 -24.59
N GLN A 6 -1.83 -22.45 -24.06
CA GLN A 6 -2.12 -22.51 -22.70
C GLN A 6 -0.96 -22.28 -21.85
N LEU A 7 0.17 -22.68 -22.25
CA LEU A 7 1.32 -22.50 -21.48
C LEU A 7 1.63 -21.06 -21.25
N THR A 8 1.39 -20.29 -22.24
CA THR A 8 1.71 -18.90 -22.15
C THR A 8 0.92 -18.24 -21.09
N VAL A 9 -0.26 -18.60 -20.95
CA VAL A 9 -1.10 -17.98 -19.99
C VAL A 9 -0.63 -18.20 -18.60
N LEU A 10 -0.11 -19.35 -18.33
CA LEU A 10 0.38 -19.62 -17.02
C LEU A 10 1.53 -18.75 -16.64
N ALA A 11 2.35 -18.48 -17.57
CA ALA A 11 3.49 -17.67 -17.29
C ALA A 11 3.07 -16.29 -16.82
N VAL A 12 2.04 -15.80 -17.37
CA VAL A 12 1.58 -14.50 -17.03
C VAL A 12 1.12 -14.44 -15.62
N PHE A 13 0.52 -15.47 -15.13
CA PHE A 13 0.09 -15.48 -13.80
C PHE A 13 1.18 -15.34 -12.82
N ALA A 14 2.27 -15.95 -13.05
CA ALA A 14 3.35 -15.89 -12.15
C ALA A 14 3.80 -14.47 -11.91
N LEU A 15 3.82 -13.68 -12.95
CA LEU A 15 4.24 -12.35 -12.81
C LEU A 15 3.26 -11.54 -12.05
N PHE A 16 2.03 -11.82 -12.25
CA PHE A 16 1.03 -11.10 -11.64
C PHE A 16 1.08 -11.12 -10.16
N SER A 17 1.43 -12.23 -9.59
CA SER A 17 1.45 -12.31 -8.17
C SER A 17 2.46 -11.38 -7.56
N ALA A 18 3.52 -11.11 -8.24
CA ALA A 18 4.51 -10.24 -7.69
C ALA A 18 4.01 -8.84 -7.56
N CYS A 19 3.17 -8.42 -8.45
CA CYS A 19 2.70 -7.08 -8.42
C CYS A 19 1.72 -6.86 -7.32
N ALA A 20 1.19 -7.91 -6.80
CA ALA A 20 0.18 -7.75 -5.81
C ALA A 20 0.68 -7.12 -4.55
N LEU A 21 1.99 -7.00 -4.38
CA LEU A 21 2.49 -6.40 -3.20
C LEU A 21 2.33 -4.89 -3.16
N ALA A 22 2.15 -4.27 -4.27
CA ALA A 22 1.99 -2.83 -4.28
C ALA A 22 0.55 -2.47 -3.95
N LEU A 23 0.33 -1.76 -2.87
CA LEU A 23 -1.00 -1.44 -2.42
C LEU A 23 -1.07 0.03 -2.06
N ASP A 24 -1.92 0.78 -2.71
CA ASP A 24 -2.00 2.20 -2.44
C ASP A 24 -3.02 2.51 -1.36
N VAL A 25 -2.64 3.31 -0.40
CA VAL A 25 -3.48 3.62 0.73
C VAL A 25 -4.79 4.29 0.31
N ASN A 26 -4.79 4.99 -0.81
CA ASN A 26 -6.00 5.66 -1.28
C ASN A 26 -6.97 4.72 -1.97
N GLN A 27 -6.51 3.54 -2.35
CA GLN A 27 -7.35 2.59 -3.08
C GLN A 27 -7.64 1.32 -2.31
N ALA A 28 -6.88 1.03 -1.29
CA ALA A 28 -6.96 -0.25 -0.61
C ALA A 28 -8.28 -0.43 0.11
N THR A 29 -8.77 -1.64 0.13
CA THR A 29 -9.97 -1.95 0.89
C THR A 29 -9.58 -2.14 2.34
N GLU A 30 -10.54 -2.20 3.21
CA GLU A 30 -10.29 -2.42 4.62
C GLU A 30 -9.54 -3.74 4.82
N ALA A 31 -9.97 -4.78 4.16
CA ALA A 31 -9.33 -6.08 4.30
C ALA A 31 -7.89 -6.04 3.81
N GLN A 32 -7.66 -5.30 2.74
CA GLN A 32 -6.31 -5.18 2.23
C GLN A 32 -5.43 -4.43 3.21
N LEU A 33 -5.93 -3.37 3.81
CA LEU A 33 -5.15 -2.63 4.78
C LEU A 33 -4.88 -3.48 6.01
N ASP A 34 -5.85 -4.24 6.45
CA ASP A 34 -5.65 -5.10 7.60
C ASP A 34 -4.59 -6.16 7.37
N SER A 35 -4.34 -6.50 6.14
CA SER A 35 -3.35 -7.53 5.84
C SER A 35 -1.93 -6.97 5.82
N VAL A 36 -1.75 -5.67 5.92
CA VAL A 36 -0.42 -5.08 5.89
C VAL A 36 0.20 -5.19 7.27
N LYS A 37 1.37 -5.81 7.38
CA LYS A 37 2.01 -5.92 8.64
C LYS A 37 2.32 -4.56 9.16
N GLY A 38 2.01 -4.29 10.37
CA GLY A 38 2.21 -2.98 10.95
C GLY A 38 0.94 -2.16 11.06
N LEU A 39 -0.13 -2.57 10.37
CA LEU A 39 -1.39 -1.90 10.48
C LEU A 39 -2.32 -2.78 11.29
N GLY A 40 -2.88 -2.27 12.34
CA GLY A 40 -3.87 -3.00 13.08
C GLY A 40 -5.24 -2.49 12.75
N PRO A 41 -6.27 -3.09 13.27
CA PRO A 41 -7.64 -2.69 12.98
C PRO A 41 -7.90 -1.24 13.34
N SER A 42 -7.34 -0.75 14.42
CA SER A 42 -7.56 0.62 14.76
C SER A 42 -6.90 1.58 13.81
N SER A 43 -5.72 1.27 13.33
CA SER A 43 -5.04 2.10 12.35
C SER A 43 -5.78 2.08 11.02
N THR A 44 -6.25 0.91 10.62
CA THR A 44 -7.01 0.78 9.40
C THR A 44 -8.26 1.65 9.47
N GLY A 45 -8.94 1.62 10.59
CA GLY A 45 -10.14 2.43 10.76
C GLY A 45 -9.85 3.91 10.66
N ARG A 46 -8.75 4.36 11.23
CA ARG A 46 -8.38 5.76 11.16
C ARG A 46 -8.03 6.17 9.73
N ILE A 47 -7.38 5.29 9.01
CA ILE A 47 -7.04 5.56 7.62
C ILE A 47 -8.33 5.72 6.80
N LEU A 48 -9.27 4.82 6.98
CA LEU A 48 -10.49 4.87 6.21
C LEU A 48 -11.30 6.12 6.55
N GLN A 49 -11.32 6.50 7.80
CA GLN A 49 -12.01 7.69 8.17
C GLN A 49 -11.38 8.93 7.61
N ALA A 50 -10.08 9.03 7.67
CA ALA A 50 -9.37 10.19 7.15
C ALA A 50 -9.52 10.25 5.64
N ARG A 51 -9.43 9.09 4.99
CA ARG A 51 -9.54 9.04 3.54
C ARG A 51 -10.92 9.51 3.06
N ALA A 52 -11.92 9.31 3.87
CA ALA A 52 -13.27 9.71 3.49
C ALA A 52 -13.39 11.23 3.32
N THR A 53 -12.54 11.99 3.96
CA THR A 53 -12.59 13.43 3.79
C THR A 53 -11.72 13.91 2.64
N GLY A 54 -10.96 13.03 2.04
CA GLY A 54 -10.14 13.38 0.89
C GLY A 54 -8.96 12.45 0.81
N PRO A 55 -8.46 12.19 -0.37
CA PRO A 55 -7.33 11.28 -0.52
C PRO A 55 -6.09 11.83 0.13
N PHE A 56 -5.17 10.96 0.47
CA PHE A 56 -3.89 11.37 1.03
C PHE A 56 -2.99 11.83 -0.11
N LYS A 57 -2.33 12.95 0.06
CA LYS A 57 -1.50 13.50 -0.99
C LYS A 57 -0.14 12.85 -1.03
N ASP A 58 0.41 12.57 0.12
CA ASP A 58 1.73 11.96 0.19
C ASP A 58 1.88 11.34 1.57
N TRP A 59 3.05 10.79 1.85
CA TRP A 59 3.29 10.15 3.14
C TRP A 59 3.22 11.15 4.30
N ALA A 60 3.66 12.36 4.10
CA ALA A 60 3.60 13.35 5.13
C ALA A 60 2.14 13.66 5.49
N ASP A 61 1.30 13.74 4.50
CA ASP A 61 -0.10 13.99 4.70
C ASP A 61 -0.73 12.82 5.46
N LEU A 62 -0.40 11.61 5.10
CA LEU A 62 -0.90 10.42 5.78
C LEU A 62 -0.47 10.46 7.25
N MET A 63 0.78 10.74 7.50
CA MET A 63 1.29 10.76 8.86
C MET A 63 0.67 11.87 9.70
N ASN A 64 0.35 12.98 9.08
CA ASN A 64 -0.27 14.09 9.78
C ASN A 64 -1.73 13.83 10.08
N ARG A 65 -2.41 13.14 9.23
CA ARG A 65 -3.85 12.96 9.36
C ARG A 65 -4.23 11.70 10.13
N VAL A 66 -3.33 10.73 10.23
CA VAL A 66 -3.65 9.47 10.89
C VAL A 66 -2.76 9.28 12.11
N LYS A 67 -3.35 9.36 13.31
CA LYS A 67 -2.60 9.19 14.49
C LYS A 67 -2.00 7.83 14.54
N GLY A 68 -0.81 7.72 15.00
CA GLY A 68 -0.14 6.44 15.14
C GLY A 68 0.76 6.07 13.99
N ILE A 69 0.68 6.77 12.88
CA ILE A 69 1.58 6.49 11.77
C ILE A 69 2.68 7.53 11.80
N LYS A 70 3.84 7.14 12.29
CA LYS A 70 5.00 8.01 12.33
C LYS A 70 6.07 7.44 11.44
N ALA A 71 7.22 8.06 11.44
CA ALA A 71 8.29 7.66 10.52
C ALA A 71 8.63 6.18 10.60
N SER A 72 8.74 5.64 11.80
CA SER A 72 9.12 4.24 11.90
C SER A 72 8.03 3.33 11.37
N THR A 73 6.78 3.66 11.60
CA THR A 73 5.68 2.87 11.09
C THR A 73 5.60 3.03 9.57
N ALA A 74 5.79 4.24 9.08
CA ALA A 74 5.75 4.48 7.65
C ALA A 74 6.83 3.66 6.94
N THR A 75 8.00 3.56 7.53
CA THR A 75 9.07 2.77 6.96
C THR A 75 8.66 1.30 6.87
N LYS A 76 8.02 0.78 7.90
CA LYS A 76 7.59 -0.59 7.88
C LYS A 76 6.48 -0.83 6.88
N LEU A 77 5.54 0.07 6.81
CA LEU A 77 4.43 -0.08 5.90
C LEU A 77 4.92 -0.03 4.45
N SER A 78 5.85 0.86 4.18
CA SER A 78 6.39 0.96 2.84
C SER A 78 7.16 -0.30 2.48
N ALA A 79 7.86 -0.88 3.44
CA ALA A 79 8.58 -2.13 3.19
C ALA A 79 7.61 -3.27 2.87
N GLU A 80 6.38 -3.17 3.35
CA GLU A 80 5.39 -4.19 3.06
C GLU A 80 4.66 -3.92 1.73
N GLY A 81 5.02 -2.87 1.04
CA GLY A 81 4.41 -2.58 -0.26
C GLY A 81 3.37 -1.49 -0.26
N LEU A 82 3.15 -0.84 0.86
CA LEU A 82 2.15 0.23 0.89
C LEU A 82 2.70 1.49 0.26
N THR A 83 1.90 2.15 -0.54
CA THR A 83 2.31 3.41 -1.19
C THR A 83 1.27 4.47 -0.93
N VAL A 84 1.64 5.72 -1.15
CA VAL A 84 0.70 6.82 -1.16
C VAL A 84 0.84 7.49 -2.52
N ASN A 85 -0.20 7.41 -3.30
CA ASN A 85 -0.20 7.91 -4.69
C ASN A 85 0.94 7.28 -5.48
N GLY A 86 1.15 6.00 -5.26
CA GLY A 86 2.13 5.24 -5.99
C GLY A 86 3.55 5.39 -5.50
N ALA A 87 3.80 6.20 -4.49
CA ALA A 87 5.16 6.44 -4.02
C ALA A 87 5.44 5.72 -2.71
N PRO A 88 6.58 5.08 -2.58
CA PRO A 88 6.94 4.48 -1.31
C PRO A 88 7.45 5.56 -0.34
N TYR A 89 7.50 5.23 0.92
CA TYR A 89 7.99 6.18 1.90
C TYR A 89 9.50 6.23 1.86
N SER A 90 10.03 7.42 1.91
CA SER A 90 11.46 7.58 1.95
C SER A 90 11.82 8.55 3.04
N ASN A 91 12.54 8.06 4.04
CA ASN A 91 12.97 8.88 5.09
C ASN A 91 13.81 9.97 4.63
N LYS A 92 14.67 9.81 3.72
CA LYS A 92 15.47 10.85 3.31
C LYS A 92 14.80 11.74 2.42
N GLY A 93 13.79 11.35 1.84
CA GLY A 93 13.09 12.22 0.94
C GLY A 93 12.52 13.38 1.59
N THR A 94 12.39 13.34 2.85
CA THR A 94 11.80 14.43 3.49
C THR A 94 12.62 15.60 3.47
N THR A 95 13.81 15.44 3.18
CA THR A 95 14.58 16.57 3.27
C THR A 95 14.56 17.11 2.01
N PRO A 96 14.16 17.45 1.35
CA PRO A 96 14.22 17.89 0.07
C PRO A 96 15.05 18.80 -0.23
#